data_43d8f1456ebdd12b44a1d85d1b1aea9e
#
_entry.id   43d8f1456ebdd12b44a1d85d1b1aea9e
#
_cell.length_a   1.000
_cell.length_b   1.000
_cell.length_c   1.000
_cell.angle_alpha   90.00
_cell.angle_beta   90.00
_cell.angle_gamma   90.00
#
_symmetry.space_group_name_H-M   'P 1'
#
loop_
_entity.id
_entity.type
_entity.pdbx_description
1 polymer ?
#
loop_
_entity_poly.entity_id
_entity_poly.type
_entity_poly.pdbx_seq_one_letter_code
_entity_poly.pdbx_strand_id
1 'polypeptide(L)'
;VDTTQDPYNVQRGFFHAHIGWIIFKDNSNLHNRVDITDLKADPIVYWQRRYYWQLTILMAYIVPTVIAGLIWGDWLGGFVLAGCVGTGGVQQISFCINSFAHCYGTQPFQGVKSPRDNFITAFVTLGEGYHNFHHEFPMDYRNGVRWCDYDPTKWTIWFWSRIGLASNLRRSPDSEIEKRRLQRCREILDRALDNVDYGTMVKDLPDISWEAYQQQARTGCNLVVINGIVHDVSNFITDHPGGEELLTAVIGDDATQLFEGGAYKHSNAAHNLLSVHNRSQSS
;
A
#
# COMPACT_ATOMS: atom_id res chain seq x y z
N VAL A 1 -7.73 0.58 13.44
CA VAL A 1 -7.93 1.37 12.22
C VAL A 1 -8.90 0.63 11.31
N ASP A 2 -9.81 1.35 10.65
CA ASP A 2 -10.81 0.85 9.68
C ASP A 2 -11.83 -0.14 10.27
N THR A 3 -12.00 -0.18 11.56
CA THR A 3 -13.02 -0.99 12.20
C THR A 3 -14.31 -0.19 12.44
N THR A 4 -15.41 -0.86 12.73
CA THR A 4 -16.67 -0.20 13.12
C THR A 4 -16.57 0.62 14.40
N GLN A 5 -15.49 0.43 15.17
CA GLN A 5 -15.21 1.16 16.41
C GLN A 5 -14.22 2.32 16.22
N ASP A 6 -13.68 2.48 15.02
CA ASP A 6 -12.75 3.55 14.67
C ASP A 6 -13.56 4.82 14.35
N PRO A 7 -13.43 5.90 15.15
CA PRO A 7 -14.20 7.12 14.93
C PRO A 7 -13.82 7.81 13.61
N TYR A 8 -12.58 7.62 13.14
CA TYR A 8 -12.06 8.22 11.90
C TYR A 8 -12.14 7.28 10.69
N ASN A 9 -12.90 6.20 10.78
CA ASN A 9 -12.94 5.17 9.75
C ASN A 9 -13.18 5.76 8.36
N VAL A 10 -12.18 5.68 7.49
CA VAL A 10 -12.20 6.23 6.13
C VAL A 10 -13.19 5.51 5.21
N GLN A 11 -13.60 4.27 5.56
CA GLN A 11 -14.65 3.55 4.82
C GLN A 11 -16.01 4.25 4.90
N ARG A 12 -16.21 5.12 5.90
CA ARG A 12 -17.39 6.01 5.99
C ARG A 12 -17.31 7.24 5.09
N GLY A 13 -16.23 7.37 4.34
CA GLY A 13 -15.95 8.44 3.39
C GLY A 13 -14.92 9.46 3.89
N PHE A 14 -14.28 10.12 2.93
CA PHE A 14 -13.22 11.11 3.18
C PHE A 14 -13.66 12.24 4.12
N PHE A 15 -14.83 12.83 3.88
CA PHE A 15 -15.35 13.91 4.72
C PHE A 15 -15.55 13.48 6.16
N HIS A 16 -16.07 12.24 6.36
CA HIS A 16 -16.25 11.69 7.71
C HIS A 16 -14.91 11.55 8.43
N ALA A 17 -13.91 10.94 7.78
CA ALA A 17 -12.58 10.75 8.36
C ALA A 17 -11.86 12.08 8.62
N HIS A 18 -12.07 13.10 7.79
CA HIS A 18 -11.44 14.42 7.93
C HIS A 18 -12.03 15.22 9.10
N ILE A 19 -13.31 15.52 9.07
CA ILE A 19 -13.97 16.38 10.06
C ILE A 19 -15.33 15.85 10.55
N GLY A 20 -15.99 15.01 9.76
CA GLY A 20 -17.34 14.55 10.07
C GLY A 20 -17.47 13.82 11.40
N TRP A 21 -16.39 13.12 11.83
CA TRP A 21 -16.34 12.43 13.11
C TRP A 21 -16.51 13.34 14.35
N ILE A 22 -16.20 14.64 14.19
CA ILE A 22 -16.44 15.65 15.24
C ILE A 22 -17.90 16.13 15.20
N ILE A 23 -18.45 16.27 13.99
CA ILE A 23 -19.79 16.86 13.75
C ILE A 23 -20.87 15.83 14.06
N PHE A 24 -20.67 14.57 13.65
CA PHE A 24 -21.65 13.51 13.82
C PHE A 24 -21.35 12.71 15.09
N LYS A 25 -22.34 12.62 15.97
CA LYS A 25 -22.20 11.84 17.21
C LYS A 25 -21.96 10.37 16.86
N ASP A 26 -20.83 9.82 17.26
CA ASP A 26 -20.56 8.40 17.22
C ASP A 26 -20.92 7.75 18.55
N ASN A 27 -21.65 6.64 18.51
CA ASN A 27 -22.02 5.85 19.69
C ASN A 27 -20.92 4.82 20.07
N SER A 28 -19.71 4.99 19.58
CA SER A 28 -18.61 4.08 19.91
C SER A 28 -18.23 4.20 21.40
N ASN A 29 -18.51 3.15 22.17
CA ASN A 29 -18.15 3.03 23.58
C ASN A 29 -16.64 2.73 23.76
N LEU A 30 -15.76 3.48 23.10
CA LEU A 30 -14.30 3.27 23.14
C LEU A 30 -13.65 3.69 24.47
N HIS A 31 -14.32 4.51 25.27
CA HIS A 31 -13.73 5.17 26.44
C HIS A 31 -13.18 4.23 27.53
N ASN A 32 -13.54 2.94 27.53
CA ASN A 32 -13.14 2.00 28.57
C ASN A 32 -12.24 0.84 28.11
N ARG A 33 -11.70 0.87 26.87
CA ARG A 33 -10.97 -0.28 26.30
C ARG A 33 -9.47 -0.09 26.20
N VAL A 34 -8.96 1.13 26.40
CA VAL A 34 -7.52 1.42 26.32
C VAL A 34 -6.99 1.61 27.73
N ASP A 35 -6.00 0.82 28.10
CA ASP A 35 -5.26 1.04 29.34
C ASP A 35 -4.36 2.28 29.19
N ILE A 36 -4.62 3.29 30.02
CA ILE A 36 -3.88 4.56 30.09
C ILE A 36 -3.28 4.77 31.48
N THR A 37 -3.05 3.68 32.21
CA THR A 37 -2.56 3.73 33.59
C THR A 37 -1.17 4.36 33.68
N ASP A 38 -0.30 4.05 32.70
CA ASP A 38 1.02 4.64 32.55
C ASP A 38 0.98 6.16 32.33
N LEU A 39 0.08 6.63 31.46
CA LEU A 39 -0.11 8.07 31.21
C LEU A 39 -0.68 8.80 32.42
N LYS A 40 -1.53 8.15 33.21
CA LYS A 40 -2.06 8.72 34.44
C LYS A 40 -1.03 8.77 35.57
N ALA A 41 -0.04 7.87 35.53
CA ALA A 41 1.07 7.85 36.50
C ALA A 41 2.13 8.92 36.21
N ASP A 42 2.22 9.43 34.96
CA ASP A 42 3.14 10.49 34.60
C ASP A 42 2.63 11.85 35.12
N PRO A 43 3.37 12.52 36.03
CA PRO A 43 2.92 13.77 36.65
C PRO A 43 2.81 14.92 35.65
N ILE A 44 3.63 14.95 34.58
CA ILE A 44 3.61 16.00 33.55
C ILE A 44 2.35 15.85 32.70
N VAL A 45 2.09 14.61 32.23
CA VAL A 45 0.91 14.31 31.42
C VAL A 45 -0.38 14.56 32.21
N TYR A 46 -0.40 14.16 33.50
CA TYR A 46 -1.53 14.42 34.38
C TYR A 46 -1.77 15.91 34.57
N TRP A 47 -0.71 16.69 34.83
CA TRP A 47 -0.79 18.14 34.98
C TRP A 47 -1.29 18.82 33.70
N GLN A 48 -0.73 18.48 32.54
CA GLN A 48 -1.16 19.02 31.25
C GLN A 48 -2.65 18.70 30.99
N ARG A 49 -3.10 17.49 31.25
CA ARG A 49 -4.51 17.11 31.12
C ARG A 49 -5.43 17.93 32.03
N ARG A 50 -5.02 18.16 33.29
CA ARG A 50 -5.79 18.94 34.26
C ARG A 50 -5.97 20.39 33.81
N TYR A 51 -4.94 20.98 33.23
CA TYR A 51 -4.92 22.40 32.82
C TYR A 51 -5.05 22.55 31.28
N TYR A 52 -5.58 21.53 30.59
CA TYR A 52 -5.60 21.48 29.13
C TYR A 52 -6.23 22.74 28.49
N TRP A 53 -7.41 23.14 28.94
CA TRP A 53 -8.11 24.30 28.38
C TRP A 53 -7.40 25.61 28.67
N GLN A 54 -6.89 25.76 29.87
CA GLN A 54 -6.12 26.97 30.26
C GLN A 54 -4.85 27.09 29.43
N LEU A 55 -4.12 25.98 29.25
CA LEU A 55 -2.92 25.92 28.43
C LEU A 55 -3.25 26.19 26.95
N THR A 56 -4.34 25.64 26.45
CA THR A 56 -4.77 25.87 25.07
C THR A 56 -5.09 27.33 24.84
N ILE A 57 -5.88 27.98 25.69
CA ILE A 57 -6.21 29.40 25.56
C ILE A 57 -4.95 30.27 25.66
N LEU A 58 -4.09 29.98 26.63
CA LEU A 58 -2.84 30.70 26.83
C LEU A 58 -1.91 30.62 25.62
N MET A 59 -1.59 29.40 25.20
CA MET A 59 -0.56 29.14 24.18
C MET A 59 -1.04 29.38 22.76
N ALA A 60 -2.31 29.06 22.46
CA ALA A 60 -2.84 29.18 21.10
C ALA A 60 -3.38 30.60 20.79
N TYR A 61 -3.83 31.34 21.79
CA TYR A 61 -4.46 32.66 21.56
C TYR A 61 -3.74 33.82 22.26
N ILE A 62 -3.49 33.72 23.56
CA ILE A 62 -2.94 34.85 24.34
C ILE A 62 -1.48 35.10 23.96
N VAL A 63 -0.63 34.08 23.99
CA VAL A 63 0.80 34.23 23.71
C VAL A 63 1.07 34.81 22.31
N PRO A 64 0.51 34.28 21.20
CA PRO A 64 0.75 34.86 19.88
C PRO A 64 0.20 36.26 19.73
N THR A 65 -0.94 36.59 20.37
CA THR A 65 -1.50 37.94 20.41
C THR A 65 -0.56 38.93 21.11
N VAL A 66 -0.05 38.55 22.27
CA VAL A 66 0.87 39.39 23.04
C VAL A 66 2.18 39.60 22.28
N ILE A 67 2.73 38.55 21.67
CA ILE A 67 3.96 38.66 20.88
C ILE A 67 3.74 39.62 19.70
N ALA A 68 2.68 39.46 18.92
CA ALA A 68 2.39 40.34 17.79
C ALA A 68 2.12 41.77 18.22
N GLY A 69 1.36 41.96 19.30
CA GLY A 69 1.06 43.28 19.86
C GLY A 69 2.30 44.02 20.38
N LEU A 70 3.21 43.34 21.07
CA LEU A 70 4.43 43.95 21.61
C LEU A 70 5.50 44.19 20.54
N ILE A 71 5.68 43.29 19.58
CA ILE A 71 6.76 43.40 18.58
C ILE A 71 6.34 44.29 17.40
N TRP A 72 5.11 44.14 16.91
CA TRP A 72 4.63 44.81 15.71
C TRP A 72 3.49 45.82 15.96
N GLY A 73 2.99 45.96 17.19
CA GLY A 73 1.85 46.80 17.50
C GLY A 73 0.49 46.29 17.02
N ASP A 74 0.44 45.04 16.49
CA ASP A 74 -0.76 44.50 15.87
C ASP A 74 -1.42 43.45 16.78
N TRP A 75 -2.18 43.90 17.76
CA TRP A 75 -2.91 43.02 18.69
C TRP A 75 -4.02 42.25 18.00
N LEU A 76 -4.77 42.90 17.09
CA LEU A 76 -5.88 42.24 16.39
C LEU A 76 -5.39 41.22 15.38
N GLY A 77 -4.35 41.55 14.60
CA GLY A 77 -3.73 40.58 13.67
C GLY A 77 -3.12 39.40 14.45
N GLY A 78 -2.48 39.63 15.58
CA GLY A 78 -1.99 38.56 16.44
C GLY A 78 -3.08 37.61 16.92
N PHE A 79 -4.23 38.13 17.35
CA PHE A 79 -5.36 37.30 17.75
C PHE A 79 -6.00 36.57 16.58
N VAL A 80 -6.32 37.27 15.48
CA VAL A 80 -7.04 36.70 14.36
C VAL A 80 -6.14 35.78 13.55
N LEU A 81 -4.97 36.24 13.09
CA LEU A 81 -4.14 35.46 12.16
C LEU A 81 -3.33 34.38 12.89
N ALA A 82 -2.57 34.75 13.93
CA ALA A 82 -1.74 33.78 14.61
C ALA A 82 -2.57 32.92 15.58
N GLY A 83 -3.53 33.48 16.31
CA GLY A 83 -4.40 32.75 17.21
C GLY A 83 -5.46 31.90 16.45
N CYS A 84 -6.46 32.56 15.85
CA CYS A 84 -7.62 31.84 15.31
C CYS A 84 -7.26 31.06 14.02
N VAL A 85 -6.69 31.73 13.01
CA VAL A 85 -6.37 31.11 11.72
C VAL A 85 -5.23 30.10 11.87
N GLY A 86 -4.21 30.42 12.66
CA GLY A 86 -3.10 29.48 12.94
C GLY A 86 -3.58 28.22 13.64
N THR A 87 -4.37 28.35 14.71
CA THR A 87 -4.92 27.17 15.43
C THR A 87 -5.86 26.35 14.54
N GLY A 88 -6.74 27.00 13.79
CA GLY A 88 -7.62 26.33 12.82
C GLY A 88 -6.83 25.59 11.73
N GLY A 89 -5.75 26.22 11.22
CA GLY A 89 -4.85 25.60 10.24
C GLY A 89 -4.18 24.33 10.78
N VAL A 90 -3.62 24.38 11.99
CA VAL A 90 -3.01 23.20 12.63
C VAL A 90 -4.03 22.07 12.84
N GLN A 91 -5.27 22.39 13.20
CA GLN A 91 -6.32 21.38 13.30
C GLN A 91 -6.64 20.73 11.94
N GLN A 92 -6.75 21.53 10.86
CA GLN A 92 -6.99 20.98 9.52
C GLN A 92 -5.83 20.08 9.07
N ILE A 93 -4.59 20.48 9.33
CA ILE A 93 -3.41 19.67 9.06
C ILE A 93 -3.48 18.33 9.81
N SER A 94 -3.84 18.35 11.10
CA SER A 94 -4.01 17.12 11.89
C SER A 94 -5.13 16.22 11.35
N PHE A 95 -6.23 16.79 10.86
CA PHE A 95 -7.32 16.03 10.25
C PHE A 95 -6.90 15.39 8.91
N CYS A 96 -5.92 15.95 8.21
CA CYS A 96 -5.34 15.33 7.02
C CYS A 96 -4.68 13.98 7.31
N ILE A 97 -4.17 13.76 8.52
CA ILE A 97 -3.61 12.45 8.92
C ILE A 97 -4.69 11.37 8.85
N ASN A 98 -5.90 11.66 9.35
CA ASN A 98 -7.01 10.70 9.36
C ASN A 98 -7.69 10.52 7.99
N SER A 99 -7.52 11.45 7.06
CA SER A 99 -8.17 11.46 5.75
C SER A 99 -7.19 11.22 4.60
N PHE A 100 -6.29 12.18 4.32
CA PHE A 100 -5.35 12.07 3.19
C PHE A 100 -4.37 10.91 3.36
N ALA A 101 -3.80 10.72 4.57
CA ALA A 101 -2.87 9.62 4.81
C ALA A 101 -3.53 8.23 4.81
N HIS A 102 -4.86 8.15 4.75
CA HIS A 102 -5.61 6.93 4.57
C HIS A 102 -6.17 6.72 3.16
N CYS A 103 -6.26 7.80 2.35
CA CYS A 103 -6.83 7.72 1.00
C CYS A 103 -5.77 7.71 -0.11
N TYR A 104 -4.68 8.47 0.06
CA TYR A 104 -3.73 8.74 -1.02
C TYR A 104 -2.31 8.34 -0.65
N GLY A 105 -1.64 7.61 -1.56
CA GLY A 105 -0.25 7.18 -1.39
C GLY A 105 -0.03 5.70 -1.59
N THR A 106 1.13 5.22 -1.17
CA THR A 106 1.58 3.84 -1.32
C THR A 106 1.45 3.06 -0.01
N GLN A 107 1.45 1.74 -0.10
CA GLN A 107 1.39 0.83 1.05
C GLN A 107 2.56 -0.16 1.00
N PRO A 108 3.80 0.30 1.30
CA PRO A 108 5.00 -0.51 1.15
C PRO A 108 5.16 -1.61 2.20
N PHE A 109 4.48 -1.52 3.34
CA PHE A 109 4.63 -2.47 4.44
C PHE A 109 3.37 -3.30 4.68
N GLN A 110 2.17 -2.72 4.55
CA GLN A 110 0.92 -3.46 4.75
C GLN A 110 -0.16 -2.94 3.79
N GLY A 111 -1.10 -3.81 3.39
CA GLY A 111 -2.14 -3.48 2.42
C GLY A 111 -3.54 -3.93 2.80
N VAL A 112 -3.72 -4.41 4.04
CA VAL A 112 -5.04 -4.82 4.56
C VAL A 112 -5.80 -3.61 5.12
N LYS A 113 -5.07 -2.70 5.77
CA LYS A 113 -5.60 -1.46 6.36
C LYS A 113 -5.36 -0.28 5.43
N SER A 114 -6.10 0.81 5.63
CA SER A 114 -6.06 2.00 4.77
C SER A 114 -4.82 2.89 4.88
N PRO A 115 -4.02 2.96 5.97
CA PRO A 115 -2.87 3.87 6.06
C PRO A 115 -1.91 3.77 4.89
N ARG A 116 -1.44 4.93 4.40
CA ARG A 116 -0.58 5.07 3.22
C ARG A 116 0.59 6.01 3.50
N ASP A 117 1.66 5.81 2.76
CA ASP A 117 2.81 6.71 2.75
C ASP A 117 2.68 7.68 1.57
N ASN A 118 2.72 8.99 1.86
CA ASN A 118 2.62 10.06 0.87
C ASN A 118 3.51 11.23 1.28
N PHE A 119 4.42 11.62 0.40
CA PHE A 119 5.37 12.71 0.64
C PHE A 119 4.68 14.07 0.84
N ILE A 120 3.63 14.39 0.07
CA ILE A 120 2.93 15.66 0.20
C ILE A 120 2.26 15.75 1.58
N THR A 121 1.60 14.66 1.99
CA THR A 121 1.02 14.58 3.34
C THR A 121 2.10 14.68 4.40
N ALA A 122 3.24 13.99 4.24
CA ALA A 122 4.36 14.09 5.17
C ALA A 122 4.91 15.52 5.28
N PHE A 123 5.00 16.25 4.16
CA PHE A 123 5.46 17.64 4.16
C PHE A 123 4.51 18.56 4.94
N VAL A 124 3.21 18.45 4.69
CA VAL A 124 2.18 19.28 5.34
C VAL A 124 2.04 18.95 6.82
N THR A 125 2.15 17.66 7.18
CA THR A 125 1.96 17.17 8.57
C THR A 125 3.25 17.00 9.36
N LEU A 126 4.38 17.54 8.88
CA LEU A 126 5.69 17.48 9.53
C LEU A 126 6.19 16.04 9.82
N GLY A 127 5.93 15.12 8.87
CA GLY A 127 6.41 13.75 8.91
C GLY A 127 5.33 12.68 9.05
N GLU A 128 4.14 13.01 9.54
CA GLU A 128 3.06 12.04 9.78
C GLU A 128 2.48 11.40 8.52
N GLY A 129 2.85 11.86 7.33
CA GLY A 129 2.42 11.26 6.06
C GLY A 129 3.12 9.95 5.70
N TYR A 130 4.09 9.44 6.47
CA TYR A 130 4.62 8.08 6.38
C TYR A 130 3.78 7.14 7.25
N HIS A 131 2.49 7.15 7.03
CA HIS A 131 1.49 6.59 7.92
C HIS A 131 1.37 5.07 7.82
N ASN A 132 1.71 4.48 6.66
CA ASN A 132 1.77 3.03 6.49
C ASN A 132 2.91 2.41 7.29
N PHE A 133 4.09 3.06 7.31
CA PHE A 133 5.21 2.64 8.16
C PHE A 133 4.84 2.76 9.65
N HIS A 134 4.31 3.90 10.07
CA HIS A 134 3.91 4.13 11.46
C HIS A 134 2.92 3.07 11.97
N HIS A 135 1.93 2.70 11.16
CA HIS A 135 0.95 1.68 11.54
C HIS A 135 1.49 0.25 11.57
N GLU A 136 2.53 -0.04 10.80
CA GLU A 136 3.20 -1.35 10.85
C GLU A 136 4.22 -1.44 12.00
N PHE A 137 4.90 -0.34 12.31
CA PHE A 137 5.94 -0.25 13.34
C PHE A 137 5.61 0.83 14.38
N PRO A 138 4.52 0.71 15.15
CA PRO A 138 4.02 1.79 16.01
C PRO A 138 4.92 2.13 17.19
N MET A 139 5.92 1.28 17.49
CA MET A 139 6.90 1.54 18.55
C MET A 139 8.16 2.24 18.07
N ASP A 140 8.31 2.44 16.75
CA ASP A 140 9.45 3.19 16.20
C ASP A 140 9.22 4.69 16.38
N TYR A 141 10.23 5.40 16.86
CA TYR A 141 10.11 6.86 17.08
C TYR A 141 10.09 7.67 15.77
N ARG A 142 10.42 7.02 14.64
CA ARG A 142 10.45 7.62 13.31
C ARG A 142 9.12 7.36 12.60
N ASN A 143 8.68 8.32 11.81
CA ASN A 143 7.67 8.08 10.80
C ASN A 143 8.32 7.76 9.44
N GLY A 144 9.35 8.50 9.04
CA GLY A 144 10.15 8.21 7.84
C GLY A 144 11.35 7.31 8.14
N VAL A 145 11.47 6.17 7.42
CA VAL A 145 12.51 5.16 7.65
C VAL A 145 13.91 5.69 7.38
N ARG A 146 14.11 6.30 6.18
CA ARG A 146 15.42 6.81 5.78
C ARG A 146 15.71 8.13 6.47
N TRP A 147 16.97 8.44 6.72
CA TRP A 147 17.35 9.71 7.33
C TRP A 147 16.87 10.93 6.52
N CYS A 148 16.93 10.84 5.20
CA CYS A 148 16.51 11.90 4.27
C CYS A 148 14.99 12.00 4.06
N ASP A 149 14.20 11.06 4.55
CA ASP A 149 12.73 11.18 4.52
C ASP A 149 12.32 12.38 5.37
N TYR A 150 11.51 13.27 4.78
CA TYR A 150 11.10 14.50 5.45
C TYR A 150 10.24 14.18 6.69
N ASP A 151 10.88 14.19 7.84
CA ASP A 151 10.30 13.91 9.14
C ASP A 151 10.99 14.80 10.21
N PRO A 152 10.59 16.09 10.29
CA PRO A 152 11.13 17.02 11.27
C PRO A 152 10.97 16.55 12.71
N THR A 153 9.90 15.82 13.01
CA THR A 153 9.66 15.22 14.34
C THR A 153 10.78 14.26 14.71
N LYS A 154 11.15 13.34 13.81
CA LYS A 154 12.27 12.42 13.97
C LYS A 154 13.59 13.17 14.24
N TRP A 155 13.88 14.18 13.44
CA TRP A 155 15.13 14.95 13.60
C TRP A 155 15.17 15.70 14.91
N THR A 156 14.04 16.28 15.34
CA THR A 156 13.91 16.97 16.63
C THR A 156 14.11 16.01 17.80
N ILE A 157 13.46 14.85 17.79
CA ILE A 157 13.62 13.83 18.83
C ILE A 157 15.06 13.31 18.86
N TRP A 158 15.67 13.06 17.70
CA TRP A 158 17.07 12.67 17.61
C TRP A 158 17.99 13.73 18.20
N PHE A 159 17.76 15.02 17.87
CA PHE A 159 18.55 16.13 18.44
C PHE A 159 18.39 16.20 19.97
N TRP A 160 17.16 16.09 20.47
CA TRP A 160 16.91 16.06 21.92
C TRP A 160 17.61 14.89 22.60
N SER A 161 17.71 13.75 21.96
CA SER A 161 18.45 12.63 22.53
C SER A 161 19.95 12.93 22.66
N ARG A 162 20.52 13.73 21.75
CA ARG A 162 21.93 14.12 21.78
C ARG A 162 22.27 15.10 22.92
N ILE A 163 21.31 15.89 23.31
CA ILE A 163 21.47 16.85 24.44
C ILE A 163 20.87 16.33 25.76
N GLY A 164 20.46 15.06 25.80
CA GLY A 164 19.97 14.41 27.02
C GLY A 164 18.52 14.73 27.41
N LEU A 165 17.75 15.40 26.54
CA LEU A 165 16.32 15.72 26.78
C LEU A 165 15.38 14.57 26.38
N ALA A 166 15.84 13.60 25.58
CA ALA A 166 15.11 12.39 25.24
C ALA A 166 15.99 11.16 25.44
N SER A 167 15.43 10.05 25.90
CA SER A 167 16.14 8.80 26.13
C SER A 167 15.33 7.60 25.64
N ASN A 168 15.97 6.43 25.54
CA ASN A 168 15.32 5.17 25.19
C ASN A 168 14.57 5.21 23.85
N LEU A 169 15.12 5.87 22.82
CA LEU A 169 14.52 5.91 21.50
C LEU A 169 14.36 4.50 20.94
N ARG A 170 13.13 4.05 20.81
CA ARG A 170 12.84 2.74 20.23
C ARG A 170 12.93 2.84 18.71
N ARG A 171 13.67 1.90 18.13
CA ARG A 171 13.86 1.79 16.69
C ARG A 171 13.69 0.34 16.26
N SER A 172 12.88 0.10 15.27
CA SER A 172 12.73 -1.20 14.64
C SER A 172 14.02 -1.58 13.88
N PRO A 173 14.51 -2.83 13.98
CA PRO A 173 15.68 -3.28 13.23
C PRO A 173 15.47 -3.13 11.72
N ASP A 174 16.50 -2.64 11.01
CA ASP A 174 16.42 -2.44 9.57
C ASP A 174 16.14 -3.76 8.81
N SER A 175 16.61 -4.89 9.35
CA SER A 175 16.31 -6.24 8.84
C SER A 175 14.82 -6.60 8.92
N GLU A 176 14.13 -6.24 10.00
CA GLU A 176 12.69 -6.50 10.14
C GLU A 176 11.86 -5.57 9.23
N ILE A 177 12.29 -4.33 9.06
CA ILE A 177 11.66 -3.39 8.13
C ILE A 177 11.78 -3.92 6.70
N GLU A 178 12.96 -4.36 6.28
CA GLU A 178 13.18 -4.90 4.93
C GLU A 178 12.45 -6.23 4.72
N LYS A 179 12.47 -7.12 5.69
CA LYS A 179 11.72 -8.37 5.65
C LYS A 179 10.22 -8.12 5.44
N ARG A 180 9.64 -7.16 6.17
CA ARG A 180 8.22 -6.83 6.01
C ARG A 180 7.92 -6.22 4.64
N ARG A 181 8.81 -5.37 4.11
CA ARG A 181 8.72 -4.84 2.75
C ARG A 181 8.70 -5.95 1.69
N LEU A 182 9.63 -6.91 1.80
CA LEU A 182 9.70 -8.05 0.87
C LEU A 182 8.46 -8.95 0.97
N GLN A 183 7.96 -9.21 2.18
CA GLN A 183 6.69 -9.92 2.38
C GLN A 183 5.54 -9.20 1.66
N ARG A 184 5.49 -7.86 1.77
CA ARG A 184 4.46 -7.07 1.07
C ARG A 184 4.59 -7.14 -0.45
N CYS A 185 5.81 -7.09 -0.98
CA CYS A 185 6.04 -7.27 -2.42
C CYS A 185 5.55 -8.65 -2.89
N ARG A 186 5.81 -9.70 -2.09
CA ARG A 186 5.30 -11.04 -2.38
C ARG A 186 3.78 -11.10 -2.36
N GLU A 187 3.12 -10.54 -1.35
CA GLU A 187 1.65 -10.46 -1.29
C GLU A 187 1.04 -9.78 -2.53
N ILE A 188 1.69 -8.73 -3.05
CA ILE A 188 1.25 -8.02 -4.26
C ILE A 188 1.44 -8.91 -5.49
N LEU A 189 2.60 -9.58 -5.59
CA LEU A 189 2.91 -10.48 -6.69
C LEU A 189 1.93 -11.67 -6.71
N ASP A 190 1.73 -12.33 -5.56
CA ASP A 190 0.84 -13.49 -5.45
C ASP A 190 -0.59 -13.11 -5.91
N ARG A 191 -1.12 -11.96 -5.47
CA ARG A 191 -2.43 -11.45 -5.94
C ARG A 191 -2.46 -11.12 -7.43
N ALA A 192 -1.35 -10.63 -7.98
CA ALA A 192 -1.28 -10.36 -9.42
C ALA A 192 -1.27 -11.66 -10.22
N LEU A 193 -0.57 -12.69 -9.72
CA LEU A 193 -0.52 -14.02 -10.33
C LEU A 193 -1.89 -14.72 -10.30
N ASP A 194 -2.65 -14.58 -9.20
CA ASP A 194 -4.01 -15.14 -9.09
C ASP A 194 -5.00 -14.58 -10.14
N ASN A 195 -4.71 -13.40 -10.70
CA ASN A 195 -5.54 -12.77 -11.73
C ASN A 195 -5.08 -13.06 -13.17
N VAL A 196 -3.97 -13.80 -13.33
CA VAL A 196 -3.44 -14.16 -14.65
C VAL A 196 -3.87 -15.59 -14.98
N ASP A 197 -4.49 -15.77 -16.15
CA ASP A 197 -4.79 -17.09 -16.66
C ASP A 197 -3.49 -17.71 -17.22
N TYR A 198 -3.02 -18.75 -16.54
CA TYR A 198 -1.86 -19.56 -16.98
C TYR A 198 -2.29 -20.81 -17.75
N GLY A 199 -3.58 -20.97 -18.04
CA GLY A 199 -4.12 -22.18 -18.62
C GLY A 199 -4.14 -23.36 -17.64
N THR A 200 -4.49 -24.53 -18.14
CA THR A 200 -4.54 -25.76 -17.35
C THR A 200 -3.13 -26.25 -17.02
N MET A 201 -2.86 -26.57 -15.76
CA MET A 201 -1.56 -27.12 -15.39
C MET A 201 -1.33 -28.46 -16.09
N VAL A 202 -0.11 -28.70 -16.57
CA VAL A 202 0.28 -29.92 -17.31
C VAL A 202 -0.13 -31.18 -16.56
N LYS A 203 0.05 -31.27 -15.25
CA LYS A 203 -0.32 -32.42 -14.40
C LYS A 203 -1.82 -32.73 -14.37
N ASP A 204 -2.65 -31.74 -14.70
CA ASP A 204 -4.13 -31.86 -14.67
C ASP A 204 -4.70 -32.04 -16.07
N LEU A 205 -3.85 -32.17 -17.12
CA LEU A 205 -4.24 -32.43 -18.46
C LEU A 205 -4.53 -33.95 -18.66
N PRO A 206 -5.56 -34.31 -19.42
CA PRO A 206 -5.80 -35.71 -19.75
C PRO A 206 -4.73 -36.25 -20.72
N ASP A 207 -4.36 -37.49 -20.54
CA ASP A 207 -3.49 -38.20 -21.50
C ASP A 207 -4.22 -38.55 -22.77
N ILE A 208 -3.54 -38.42 -23.92
CA ILE A 208 -4.04 -38.82 -25.23
C ILE A 208 -2.96 -39.62 -25.96
N SER A 209 -3.31 -40.76 -26.54
CA SER A 209 -2.36 -41.51 -27.39
C SER A 209 -2.08 -40.76 -28.70
N TRP A 210 -0.89 -41.00 -29.26
CA TRP A 210 -0.45 -40.38 -30.52
C TRP A 210 -1.44 -40.68 -31.67
N GLU A 211 -1.96 -41.89 -31.73
CA GLU A 211 -2.94 -42.31 -32.75
C GLU A 211 -4.26 -41.52 -32.61
N ALA A 212 -4.74 -41.34 -31.37
CA ALA A 212 -5.96 -40.61 -31.10
C ALA A 212 -5.79 -39.12 -31.42
N TYR A 213 -4.63 -38.53 -31.10
CA TYR A 213 -4.25 -37.16 -31.48
C TYR A 213 -4.28 -36.97 -33.01
N GLN A 214 -3.58 -37.86 -33.77
CA GLN A 214 -3.56 -37.79 -35.23
C GLN A 214 -4.95 -37.96 -35.83
N GLN A 215 -5.77 -38.83 -35.24
CA GLN A 215 -7.15 -39.01 -35.69
C GLN A 215 -7.97 -37.72 -35.54
N GLN A 216 -7.84 -37.05 -34.43
CA GLN A 216 -8.51 -35.75 -34.20
C GLN A 216 -8.03 -34.67 -35.17
N ALA A 217 -6.73 -34.58 -35.42
CA ALA A 217 -6.17 -33.61 -36.37
C ALA A 217 -6.71 -33.88 -37.80
N ARG A 218 -6.79 -35.17 -38.25
CA ARG A 218 -7.35 -35.56 -39.56
C ARG A 218 -8.84 -35.29 -39.71
N THR A 219 -9.57 -35.23 -38.58
CA THR A 219 -11.00 -34.89 -38.60
C THR A 219 -11.26 -33.37 -38.56
N GLY A 220 -10.22 -32.55 -38.68
CA GLY A 220 -10.32 -31.09 -38.82
C GLY A 220 -10.11 -30.32 -37.52
N CYS A 221 -9.58 -30.96 -36.47
CA CYS A 221 -9.16 -30.24 -35.28
C CYS A 221 -7.76 -29.63 -35.51
N ASN A 222 -7.61 -28.34 -35.25
CA ASN A 222 -6.34 -27.62 -35.41
C ASN A 222 -5.45 -27.83 -34.19
N LEU A 223 -4.86 -29.03 -34.09
CA LEU A 223 -4.05 -29.46 -32.96
C LEU A 223 -2.58 -29.54 -33.34
N VAL A 224 -1.70 -29.09 -32.45
CA VAL A 224 -0.24 -29.16 -32.60
C VAL A 224 0.36 -29.68 -31.29
N VAL A 225 1.39 -30.56 -31.40
CA VAL A 225 2.16 -31.01 -30.22
C VAL A 225 3.41 -30.16 -30.07
N ILE A 226 3.63 -29.65 -28.84
CA ILE A 226 4.88 -28.97 -28.47
C ILE A 226 5.29 -29.45 -27.06
N ASN A 227 6.51 -29.98 -26.95
CA ASN A 227 7.05 -30.56 -25.71
C ASN A 227 6.14 -31.61 -25.06
N GLY A 228 5.52 -32.46 -25.89
CA GLY A 228 4.61 -33.50 -25.42
C GLY A 228 3.24 -33.04 -24.96
N ILE A 229 2.90 -31.77 -25.16
CA ILE A 229 1.59 -31.20 -24.84
C ILE A 229 0.84 -30.90 -26.15
N VAL A 230 -0.42 -31.31 -26.22
CA VAL A 230 -1.31 -30.98 -27.32
C VAL A 230 -1.96 -29.63 -27.09
N HIS A 231 -1.81 -28.74 -28.06
CA HIS A 231 -2.38 -27.41 -28.05
C HIS A 231 -3.45 -27.26 -29.11
N ASP A 232 -4.59 -26.68 -28.78
CA ASP A 232 -5.63 -26.29 -29.73
C ASP A 232 -5.33 -24.85 -30.21
N VAL A 233 -4.90 -24.76 -31.45
CA VAL A 233 -4.50 -23.47 -32.06
C VAL A 233 -5.59 -22.87 -32.96
N SER A 234 -6.81 -23.40 -32.92
CA SER A 234 -7.92 -22.99 -33.81
C SER A 234 -8.17 -21.48 -33.78
N ASN A 235 -8.15 -20.89 -32.61
CA ASN A 235 -8.40 -19.44 -32.42
C ASN A 235 -7.15 -18.55 -32.63
N PHE A 236 -5.99 -19.16 -32.88
CA PHE A 236 -4.72 -18.44 -32.98
C PHE A 236 -4.10 -18.49 -34.39
N ILE A 237 -4.61 -19.36 -35.28
CA ILE A 237 -4.03 -19.55 -36.61
C ILE A 237 -3.94 -18.22 -37.39
N THR A 238 -5.02 -17.46 -37.44
CA THR A 238 -5.09 -16.19 -38.16
C THR A 238 -4.25 -15.07 -37.53
N ASP A 239 -4.01 -15.16 -36.23
CA ASP A 239 -3.28 -14.15 -35.45
C ASP A 239 -1.78 -14.50 -35.27
N HIS A 240 -1.33 -15.63 -35.85
CA HIS A 240 0.05 -16.07 -35.73
C HIS A 240 1.02 -15.09 -36.41
N PRO A 241 1.98 -14.49 -35.69
CA PRO A 241 2.89 -13.48 -36.24
C PRO A 241 3.77 -13.97 -37.40
N GLY A 242 4.04 -15.28 -37.45
CA GLY A 242 4.79 -15.92 -38.55
C GLY A 242 3.95 -16.24 -39.81
N GLY A 243 2.64 -15.96 -39.75
CA GLY A 243 1.69 -16.25 -40.81
C GLY A 243 0.94 -17.57 -40.58
N GLU A 244 -0.27 -17.63 -41.11
CA GLU A 244 -1.20 -18.77 -41.02
C GLU A 244 -0.62 -20.04 -41.65
N GLU A 245 0.09 -19.90 -42.79
CA GLU A 245 0.65 -21.01 -43.53
C GLU A 245 1.65 -21.85 -42.73
N LEU A 246 2.50 -21.19 -41.90
CA LEU A 246 3.49 -21.89 -41.09
C LEU A 246 2.83 -22.73 -39.98
N LEU A 247 1.78 -22.21 -39.37
CA LEU A 247 1.07 -22.92 -38.29
C LEU A 247 0.20 -24.06 -38.89
N THR A 248 -0.47 -23.82 -39.99
CA THR A 248 -1.30 -24.82 -40.69
C THR A 248 -0.47 -26.01 -41.20
N ALA A 249 0.77 -25.76 -41.62
CA ALA A 249 1.68 -26.80 -42.11
C ALA A 249 2.12 -27.82 -41.03
N VAL A 250 1.98 -27.48 -39.74
CA VAL A 250 2.39 -28.34 -38.60
C VAL A 250 1.21 -28.93 -37.83
N ILE A 251 -0.04 -28.72 -38.31
CA ILE A 251 -1.21 -29.34 -37.69
C ILE A 251 -1.13 -30.87 -37.83
N GLY A 252 -1.27 -31.56 -36.69
CA GLY A 252 -1.17 -33.01 -36.62
C GLY A 252 0.24 -33.56 -36.42
N ASP A 253 1.24 -32.70 -36.35
CA ASP A 253 2.64 -33.04 -36.15
C ASP A 253 3.19 -32.56 -34.81
N ASP A 254 4.42 -33.01 -34.47
CA ASP A 254 5.21 -32.49 -33.37
C ASP A 254 6.06 -31.30 -33.85
N ALA A 255 5.66 -30.10 -33.46
CA ALA A 255 6.31 -28.85 -33.81
C ALA A 255 7.36 -28.37 -32.77
N THR A 256 7.73 -29.21 -31.79
CA THR A 256 8.65 -28.85 -30.71
C THR A 256 9.95 -28.19 -31.22
N GLN A 257 10.62 -28.83 -32.21
CA GLN A 257 11.87 -28.31 -32.74
C GLN A 257 11.70 -26.96 -33.46
N LEU A 258 10.59 -26.77 -34.17
CA LEU A 258 10.30 -25.52 -34.86
C LEU A 258 9.99 -24.40 -33.85
N PHE A 259 9.31 -24.72 -32.77
CA PHE A 259 8.93 -23.76 -31.74
C PHE A 259 10.13 -23.37 -30.87
N GLU A 260 10.99 -24.31 -30.45
CA GLU A 260 12.10 -24.10 -29.54
C GLU A 260 13.37 -23.50 -30.19
N GLY A 261 13.39 -23.33 -31.52
CA GLY A 261 14.49 -22.63 -32.16
C GLY A 261 15.03 -23.23 -33.45
N GLY A 262 14.24 -24.02 -34.17
CA GLY A 262 14.66 -24.58 -35.46
C GLY A 262 14.92 -23.52 -36.53
N ALA A 263 13.93 -22.67 -36.80
CA ALA A 263 14.02 -21.57 -37.76
C ALA A 263 14.02 -20.19 -37.06
N TYR A 264 13.30 -20.08 -35.95
CA TYR A 264 13.12 -18.86 -35.19
C TYR A 264 12.86 -19.18 -33.69
N LYS A 265 13.57 -18.49 -32.79
CA LYS A 265 13.34 -18.68 -31.35
C LYS A 265 12.13 -17.86 -30.89
N HIS A 266 11.09 -18.51 -30.39
CA HIS A 266 9.91 -17.85 -29.87
C HIS A 266 10.19 -17.10 -28.56
N SER A 267 9.45 -16.02 -28.34
CA SER A 267 9.57 -15.19 -27.14
C SER A 267 8.90 -15.82 -25.92
N ASN A 268 9.24 -15.33 -24.71
CA ASN A 268 8.52 -15.73 -23.50
C ASN A 268 7.00 -15.44 -23.58
N ALA A 269 6.59 -14.41 -24.31
CA ALA A 269 5.18 -14.13 -24.55
C ALA A 269 4.49 -15.24 -25.38
N ALA A 270 5.20 -15.81 -26.37
CA ALA A 270 4.69 -16.94 -27.14
C ALA A 270 4.56 -18.20 -26.27
N HIS A 271 5.54 -18.48 -25.39
CA HIS A 271 5.44 -19.59 -24.43
C HIS A 271 4.27 -19.41 -23.45
N ASN A 272 4.00 -18.18 -22.97
CA ASN A 272 2.85 -17.91 -22.10
C ASN A 272 1.51 -18.08 -22.83
N LEU A 273 1.42 -17.61 -24.08
CA LEU A 273 0.23 -17.84 -24.93
C LEU A 273 -0.03 -19.32 -25.16
N LEU A 274 1.03 -20.09 -25.40
CA LEU A 274 0.92 -21.54 -25.64
C LEU A 274 0.30 -22.25 -24.43
N SER A 275 0.64 -21.85 -23.20
CA SER A 275 0.11 -22.49 -21.98
C SER A 275 -1.41 -22.35 -21.83
N VAL A 276 -2.00 -21.28 -22.36
CA VAL A 276 -3.47 -21.06 -22.34
C VAL A 276 -4.20 -22.01 -23.34
N HIS A 277 -3.49 -22.50 -24.36
CA HIS A 277 -4.03 -23.37 -25.37
C HIS A 277 -3.84 -24.89 -25.10
N ASN A 278 -3.41 -25.25 -23.87
CA ASN A 278 -3.19 -26.63 -23.45
C ASN A 278 -4.50 -27.42 -23.47
N ARG A 279 -4.50 -28.61 -24.09
CA ARG A 279 -5.67 -29.48 -24.20
C ARG A 279 -5.47 -30.87 -23.58
N SER A 280 -4.33 -31.51 -23.86
CA SER A 280 -4.00 -32.84 -23.34
C SER A 280 -2.49 -33.09 -23.38
N GLN A 281 -2.03 -34.15 -22.71
CA GLN A 281 -0.66 -34.66 -22.82
C GLN A 281 -0.63 -35.78 -23.86
N SER A 282 0.37 -35.77 -24.76
CA SER A 282 0.61 -36.89 -25.69
C SER A 282 1.40 -37.95 -24.94
N SER A 283 0.83 -39.14 -24.85
CA SER A 283 1.49 -40.35 -24.33
C SER A 283 2.10 -41.18 -25.47
#